data_89e8ecffb3041b0bd14181007e696da5
#
_entry.id   89e8ecffb3041b0bd14181007e696da5
#
_cell.length_a   1.000
_cell.length_b   1.000
_cell.length_c   1.000
_cell.angle_alpha   90.00
_cell.angle_beta   90.00
_cell.angle_gamma   90.00
#
_symmetry.space_group_name_H-M   'P 1'
#
loop_
_entity.id
_entity.type
_entity.pdbx_description
1 polymer ?
#
loop_
_entity_poly.entity_id
_entity_poly.type
_entity_poly.pdbx_seq_one_letter_code
_entity_poly.pdbx_strand_id
1 'polypeptide(L)'
;MSKNRIAPVHPGVYLKELLDELGISQQRLAKALGVPPMRISHIVNGRRPVTAEMALRLSLYYRQTPQYWLNLQSRYDVDTTSDALAERLKHEITPLQEVA
;
A
#
# COMPACT_ATOMS: atom_id res chain seq x y z
N MET A 1 17.93 -11.26 -6.21
CA MET A 1 16.49 -11.39 -5.88
C MET A 1 16.27 -12.54 -4.93
N SER A 2 15.46 -12.35 -3.95
CA SER A 2 15.18 -13.39 -2.98
C SER A 2 14.12 -14.35 -3.52
N LYS A 3 14.43 -15.64 -3.57
CA LYS A 3 13.47 -16.66 -3.99
C LYS A 3 12.45 -16.93 -2.89
N ASN A 4 12.76 -16.51 -1.67
CA ASN A 4 11.91 -16.77 -0.51
C ASN A 4 11.06 -15.56 -0.13
N ARG A 5 11.15 -14.50 -0.91
CA ARG A 5 10.38 -13.31 -0.61
C ARG A 5 8.90 -13.56 -0.83
N ILE A 6 8.12 -13.14 0.16
CA ILE A 6 6.67 -13.22 0.05
C ILE A 6 6.22 -12.29 -1.08
N ALA A 7 5.21 -12.72 -1.83
CA ALA A 7 4.65 -11.88 -2.89
C ALA A 7 4.21 -10.52 -2.32
N PRO A 8 4.36 -9.46 -3.11
CA PRO A 8 3.92 -8.13 -2.65
C PRO A 8 2.46 -8.13 -2.23
N VAL A 9 2.17 -7.46 -1.12
CA VAL A 9 0.81 -7.40 -0.58
C VAL A 9 0.33 -5.96 -0.63
N HIS A 10 -0.75 -5.73 -1.38
CA HIS A 10 -1.34 -4.40 -1.49
C HIS A 10 -1.98 -3.99 -0.16
N PRO A 11 -1.88 -2.70 0.23
CA PRO A 11 -2.50 -2.23 1.48
C PRO A 11 -3.99 -2.55 1.60
N GLY A 12 -4.67 -2.68 0.46
CA GLY A 12 -6.09 -3.03 0.46
C GLY A 12 -6.39 -4.36 1.13
N VAL A 13 -5.44 -5.30 1.12
CA VAL A 13 -5.61 -6.58 1.82
C VAL A 13 -5.71 -6.34 3.32
N TYR A 14 -4.83 -5.49 3.85
CA TYR A 14 -4.85 -5.16 5.28
C TYR A 14 -6.10 -4.41 5.65
N LEU A 15 -6.56 -3.51 4.76
CA LEU A 15 -7.80 -2.77 5.00
C LEU A 15 -8.98 -3.73 5.06
N LYS A 16 -9.05 -4.69 4.16
CA LYS A 16 -10.12 -5.67 4.16
C LYS A 16 -10.11 -6.49 5.44
N GLU A 17 -8.93 -6.89 5.90
CA GLU A 17 -8.82 -7.64 7.14
C GLU A 17 -9.36 -6.85 8.33
N LEU A 18 -9.03 -5.55 8.40
CA LEU A 18 -9.57 -4.69 9.46
C LEU A 18 -11.08 -4.58 9.39
N LEU A 19 -11.61 -4.42 8.18
CA LEU A 19 -13.06 -4.35 8.02
C LEU A 19 -13.74 -5.62 8.49
N ASP A 20 -13.17 -6.77 8.12
CA ASP A 20 -13.74 -8.06 8.50
C ASP A 20 -13.65 -8.29 10.01
N GLU A 21 -12.49 -7.96 10.61
CA GLU A 21 -12.32 -8.12 12.05
C GLU A 21 -13.27 -7.26 12.86
N LEU A 22 -13.50 -6.04 12.41
CA LEU A 22 -14.32 -5.09 13.15
C LEU A 22 -15.81 -5.16 12.75
N GLY A 23 -16.15 -6.00 11.77
CA GLY A 23 -17.52 -6.10 11.29
C GLY A 23 -18.02 -4.83 10.65
N ILE A 24 -17.15 -4.08 9.98
CA ILE A 24 -17.48 -2.82 9.33
C ILE A 24 -17.57 -3.03 7.84
N SER A 25 -18.68 -2.60 7.23
CA SER A 25 -18.84 -2.69 5.78
C SER A 25 -18.02 -1.61 5.08
N GLN A 26 -17.74 -1.83 3.80
CA GLN A 26 -17.07 -0.83 2.99
C GLN A 26 -17.88 0.46 2.90
N GLN A 27 -19.20 0.33 2.81
CA GLN A 27 -20.09 1.49 2.76
C GLN A 27 -20.00 2.30 4.05
N ARG A 28 -19.99 1.61 5.18
CA ARG A 28 -19.88 2.29 6.47
C ARG A 28 -18.56 3.02 6.60
N LEU A 29 -17.47 2.37 6.19
CA LEU A 29 -16.17 3.01 6.23
C LEU A 29 -16.13 4.24 5.32
N ALA A 30 -16.65 4.11 4.10
CA ALA A 30 -16.66 5.22 3.15
C ALA A 30 -17.40 6.42 3.73
N LYS A 31 -18.55 6.17 4.35
CA LYS A 31 -19.32 7.24 4.98
C LYS A 31 -18.52 7.90 6.10
N ALA A 32 -17.89 7.09 6.93
CA ALA A 32 -17.09 7.62 8.05
C ALA A 32 -15.91 8.44 7.57
N LEU A 33 -15.29 8.04 6.45
CA LEU A 33 -14.14 8.75 5.89
C LEU A 33 -14.54 9.92 5.00
N GLY A 34 -15.81 10.04 4.64
CA GLY A 34 -16.25 11.10 3.76
C GLY A 34 -15.84 10.90 2.30
N VAL A 35 -15.83 9.66 1.83
CA VAL A 35 -15.46 9.33 0.45
C VAL A 35 -16.53 8.43 -0.18
N PRO A 36 -16.58 8.36 -1.52
CA PRO A 36 -17.51 7.46 -2.18
C PRO A 36 -17.17 5.99 -1.88
N PRO A 37 -18.20 5.12 -1.73
CA PRO A 37 -17.93 3.70 -1.47
C PRO A 37 -17.05 3.04 -2.52
N MET A 38 -17.17 3.44 -3.77
CA MET A 38 -16.36 2.88 -4.85
C MET A 38 -14.86 3.10 -4.62
N ARG A 39 -14.49 4.21 -3.99
CA ARG A 39 -13.10 4.49 -3.69
C ARG A 39 -12.53 3.47 -2.72
N ILE A 40 -13.32 3.09 -1.71
CA ILE A 40 -12.91 2.05 -0.77
C ILE A 40 -12.80 0.71 -1.49
N SER A 41 -13.78 0.38 -2.33
CA SER A 41 -13.76 -0.86 -3.09
C SER A 41 -12.52 -0.97 -3.97
N HIS A 42 -12.16 0.12 -4.64
CA HIS A 42 -10.97 0.11 -5.50
C HIS A 42 -9.68 -0.12 -4.72
N ILE A 43 -9.59 0.42 -3.51
CA ILE A 43 -8.42 0.20 -2.67
C ILE A 43 -8.39 -1.24 -2.17
N VAL A 44 -9.51 -1.74 -1.69
CA VAL A 44 -9.60 -3.11 -1.19
C VAL A 44 -9.23 -4.12 -2.28
N ASN A 45 -9.61 -3.84 -3.51
CA ASN A 45 -9.34 -4.73 -4.64
C ASN A 45 -7.99 -4.46 -5.30
N GLY A 46 -7.17 -3.58 -4.74
CA GLY A 46 -5.84 -3.31 -5.26
C GLY A 46 -5.80 -2.49 -6.52
N ARG A 47 -6.91 -1.86 -6.90
CA ARG A 47 -6.98 -1.06 -8.13
C ARG A 47 -6.53 0.37 -7.94
N ARG A 48 -6.50 0.85 -6.70
CA ARG A 48 -6.03 2.18 -6.37
C ARG A 48 -5.06 2.12 -5.21
N PRO A 49 -4.04 2.97 -5.22
CA PRO A 49 -3.12 3.04 -4.09
C PRO A 49 -3.74 3.80 -2.94
N VAL A 50 -3.15 3.62 -1.76
CA VAL A 50 -3.44 4.48 -0.62
C VAL A 50 -2.57 5.73 -0.78
N THR A 51 -3.22 6.84 -1.10
CA THR A 51 -2.55 8.13 -1.24
C THR A 51 -2.34 8.76 0.13
N ALA A 52 -1.56 9.85 0.18
CA ALA A 52 -1.37 10.58 1.43
C ALA A 52 -2.70 11.06 2.00
N GLU A 53 -3.60 11.54 1.13
CA GLU A 53 -4.92 11.98 1.58
C GLU A 53 -5.70 10.83 2.21
N MET A 54 -5.72 9.67 1.54
CA MET A 54 -6.44 8.53 2.07
C MET A 54 -5.81 8.02 3.37
N ALA A 55 -4.47 8.04 3.44
CA ALA A 55 -3.77 7.66 4.65
C ALA A 55 -4.15 8.55 5.84
N LEU A 56 -4.30 9.85 5.59
CA LEU A 56 -4.76 10.76 6.63
C LEU A 56 -6.17 10.42 7.08
N ARG A 57 -7.09 10.17 6.14
CA ARG A 57 -8.45 9.82 6.48
C ARG A 57 -8.52 8.53 7.29
N LEU A 58 -7.81 7.50 6.84
CA LEU A 58 -7.79 6.20 7.53
C LEU A 58 -7.18 6.33 8.93
N SER A 59 -6.09 7.08 9.05
CA SER A 59 -5.42 7.21 10.34
C SER A 59 -6.27 7.93 11.37
N LEU A 60 -7.04 8.93 10.94
CA LEU A 60 -7.95 9.61 11.85
C LEU A 60 -9.07 8.69 12.32
N TYR A 61 -9.56 7.84 11.43
CA TYR A 61 -10.65 6.92 11.78
C TYR A 61 -10.16 5.80 12.69
N TYR A 62 -9.03 5.19 12.36
CA TYR A 62 -8.51 4.05 13.10
C TYR A 62 -7.56 4.45 14.23
N ARG A 63 -7.31 5.72 14.42
CA ARG A 63 -6.39 6.23 15.43
C ARG A 63 -4.98 5.68 15.27
N GLN A 64 -4.53 5.72 14.03
CA GLN A 64 -3.18 5.30 13.65
C GLN A 64 -2.45 6.51 13.10
N THR A 65 -1.19 6.33 12.70
CA THR A 65 -0.48 7.38 11.99
C THR A 65 -0.66 7.18 10.49
N PRO A 66 -0.66 8.26 9.70
CA PRO A 66 -0.72 8.12 8.24
C PRO A 66 0.43 7.28 7.70
N GLN A 67 1.58 7.34 8.38
CA GLN A 67 2.77 6.64 7.94
C GLN A 67 2.59 5.13 7.93
N TYR A 68 1.73 4.61 8.81
CA TYR A 68 1.41 3.19 8.79
C TYR A 68 0.92 2.75 7.41
N TRP A 69 -0.06 3.47 6.86
CA TRP A 69 -0.62 3.13 5.55
C TRP A 69 0.33 3.43 4.42
N LEU A 70 1.07 4.54 4.52
CA LEU A 70 2.02 4.90 3.48
C LEU A 70 3.20 3.96 3.43
N ASN A 71 3.62 3.42 4.57
CA ASN A 71 4.68 2.41 4.58
C ASN A 71 4.23 1.12 3.90
N LEU A 72 2.99 0.71 4.13
CA LEU A 72 2.45 -0.46 3.45
C LEU A 72 2.42 -0.24 1.93
N GLN A 73 1.98 0.93 1.52
CA GLN A 73 1.91 1.26 0.09
C GLN A 73 3.30 1.33 -0.53
N SER A 74 4.23 1.99 0.15
CA SER A 74 5.59 2.13 -0.35
C SER A 74 6.26 0.76 -0.51
N ARG A 75 6.08 -0.11 0.47
CA ARG A 75 6.65 -1.45 0.40
C ARG A 75 6.08 -2.23 -0.78
N TYR A 76 4.77 -2.15 -0.97
CA TYR A 76 4.13 -2.81 -2.10
C TYR A 76 4.69 -2.26 -3.42
N ASP A 77 4.80 -0.95 -3.54
CA ASP A 77 5.29 -0.31 -4.76
C ASP A 77 6.73 -0.70 -5.06
N VAL A 78 7.60 -0.68 -4.05
CA VAL A 78 8.99 -1.06 -4.24
C VAL A 78 9.10 -2.54 -4.62
N ASP A 79 8.36 -3.39 -3.93
CA ASP A 79 8.44 -4.83 -4.19
C ASP A 79 7.94 -5.17 -5.60
N THR A 80 6.80 -4.60 -6.01
CA THR A 80 6.28 -4.88 -7.34
C THR A 80 7.20 -4.33 -8.44
N THR A 81 7.73 -3.14 -8.23
CA THR A 81 8.65 -2.53 -9.19
C THR A 81 9.94 -3.31 -9.26
N SER A 82 10.44 -3.75 -8.11
CA SER A 82 11.65 -4.55 -8.07
C SER A 82 11.47 -5.88 -8.81
N ASP A 83 10.33 -6.55 -8.60
CA ASP A 83 10.06 -7.80 -9.31
C ASP A 83 10.06 -7.60 -10.82
N ALA A 84 9.55 -6.47 -11.28
CA ALA A 84 9.45 -6.20 -12.71
C ALA A 84 10.76 -5.71 -13.31
N LEU A 85 11.54 -4.91 -12.58
CA LEU A 85 12.62 -4.13 -13.18
C LEU A 85 14.00 -4.38 -12.60
N ALA A 86 14.13 -5.08 -11.47
CA ALA A 86 15.42 -5.11 -10.75
C ALA A 86 16.57 -5.60 -11.64
N GLU A 87 16.37 -6.66 -12.40
CA GLU A 87 17.44 -7.20 -13.24
C GLU A 87 17.84 -6.23 -14.33
N ARG A 88 16.87 -5.60 -14.97
CA ARG A 88 17.15 -4.64 -16.02
C ARG A 88 17.90 -3.44 -15.46
N LEU A 89 17.46 -2.94 -14.30
CA LEU A 89 18.10 -1.76 -13.71
C LEU A 89 19.52 -2.03 -13.28
N LYS A 90 19.84 -3.24 -12.86
CA LYS A 90 21.20 -3.61 -12.51
C LYS A 90 22.15 -3.49 -13.72
N HIS A 91 21.63 -3.74 -14.92
CA HIS A 91 22.43 -3.61 -16.13
C HIS A 91 22.51 -2.17 -16.60
N GLU A 92 21.51 -1.36 -16.30
CA GLU A 92 21.45 0.02 -16.76
C GLU A 92 22.20 0.99 -15.85
N ILE A 93 22.27 0.67 -14.58
CA ILE A 93 22.79 1.61 -13.58
C ILE A 93 24.14 1.13 -13.08
N THR A 94 25.11 2.01 -13.17
CA THR A 94 26.44 1.77 -12.62
C THR A 94 26.50 2.43 -11.25
N PRO A 95 26.71 1.67 -10.18
CA PRO A 95 26.77 2.27 -8.84
C PRO A 95 27.92 3.27 -8.76
N LEU A 96 27.71 4.30 -7.95
CA LEU A 96 28.76 5.26 -7.66
C LEU A 96 29.91 4.53 -7.00
N GLN A 97 31.12 4.74 -7.56
CA GLN A 97 32.30 4.14 -6.97
C GLN A 97 32.81 5.03 -5.85
N GLU A 98 32.98 4.43 -4.70
CA GLU A 98 33.52 5.13 -3.57
C GLU A 98 35.01 5.43 -3.80
N VAL A 99 35.36 6.65 -3.53
CA VAL A 99 36.75 7.04 -3.50
C VAL A 99 37.13 7.24 -2.05
N ALA A 100 37.95 6.36 -1.55
CA ALA A 100 38.29 6.36 -0.13
C ALA A 100 39.07 7.63 0.25
#